data_9cb6eab1ad4c6f888c154206f35262d7
#
_entry.id   9cb6eab1ad4c6f888c154206f35262d7
#
_cell.length_a   1.000
_cell.length_b   1.000
_cell.length_c   1.000
_cell.angle_alpha   90.00
_cell.angle_beta   90.00
_cell.angle_gamma   90.00
#
_symmetry.space_group_name_H-M   'P 1'
#
loop_
_entity.id
_entity.type
_entity.pdbx_description
1 polymer ?
#
loop_
_entity_poly.entity_id
_entity_poly.type
_entity_poly.pdbx_seq_one_letter_code
_entity_poly.pdbx_strand_id
1 'polypeptide(L)'
;MDQGEANQKYICKPFSSPPITTFDDARLFWHNGEPRHKIFDSKKSIEIEPTEKLDYWSKTFYGPKPLIINNGQTLVAKIPWEEEATITTSFTLKPKEQFDQAGIMVIVNENVWVKAGIEYTDGFPNLSCVVTNDGYSDWSTQRIPRYKSSENDQEDLDRVSLNVRLSKLRPGAIQGPSLIFEAAYVNKDVGKNGGDLDWFQVRIASLRSVAEVQGKDDDWLMGVFSNAPVKQGGSSVTFHSIEIGEKVKPVHDAVL
;
A
#
# COMPACT_ATOMS: atom_id res chain seq x y z
N MET A 1 14.92 -29.47 -26.00
CA MET A 1 13.84 -28.54 -25.67
C MET A 1 14.47 -27.19 -25.51
N ASP A 2 14.14 -26.32 -26.40
CA ASP A 2 14.83 -25.07 -26.68
C ASP A 2 14.62 -24.08 -25.53
N GLN A 3 15.68 -23.76 -24.80
CA GLN A 3 15.66 -22.75 -23.72
C GLN A 3 15.44 -21.31 -24.27
N GLY A 4 15.49 -21.13 -25.58
CA GLY A 4 15.33 -19.83 -26.25
C GLY A 4 13.89 -19.31 -26.31
N GLU A 5 12.89 -20.19 -26.42
CA GLU A 5 11.48 -19.75 -26.54
C GLU A 5 10.81 -19.43 -25.20
N ALA A 6 11.30 -19.98 -24.10
CA ALA A 6 10.77 -19.68 -22.76
C ALA A 6 11.11 -18.26 -22.28
N ASN A 7 12.22 -17.69 -22.75
CA ASN A 7 12.68 -16.37 -22.30
C ASN A 7 11.97 -15.18 -22.97
N GLN A 8 11.30 -15.38 -24.09
CA GLN A 8 10.62 -14.29 -24.81
C GLN A 8 9.25 -13.91 -24.19
N LYS A 9 8.74 -14.71 -23.29
CA LYS A 9 7.35 -14.61 -22.77
C LYS A 9 7.16 -13.66 -21.58
N TYR A 10 8.22 -13.08 -21.02
CA TYR A 10 8.17 -12.36 -19.75
C TYR A 10 8.98 -11.06 -19.74
N ILE A 11 8.97 -10.31 -20.83
CA ILE A 11 9.57 -8.97 -20.84
C ILE A 11 8.68 -8.03 -20.03
N CYS A 12 9.19 -7.52 -18.93
CA CYS A 12 8.55 -6.42 -18.23
C CYS A 12 8.51 -5.20 -19.12
N LYS A 13 7.36 -4.55 -19.16
CA LYS A 13 7.19 -3.28 -19.85
C LYS A 13 7.29 -2.15 -18.85
N PRO A 14 7.92 -1.03 -19.18
CA PRO A 14 7.80 0.16 -18.36
C PRO A 14 6.35 0.62 -18.31
N PHE A 15 6.01 1.39 -17.30
CA PHE A 15 4.69 2.02 -17.18
C PHE A 15 4.43 2.90 -18.42
N SER A 16 3.34 2.63 -19.13
CA SER A 16 3.11 3.21 -20.47
C SER A 16 2.17 4.42 -20.47
N SER A 17 1.44 4.64 -19.37
CA SER A 17 0.47 5.73 -19.22
C SER A 17 1.08 6.96 -18.56
N PRO A 18 0.54 8.17 -18.78
CA PRO A 18 0.91 9.32 -17.95
C PRO A 18 0.70 9.02 -16.47
N PRO A 19 1.57 9.49 -15.56
CA PRO A 19 1.42 9.23 -14.14
C PRO A 19 0.10 9.80 -13.59
N ILE A 20 -0.51 9.10 -12.64
CA ILE A 20 -1.65 9.59 -11.86
C ILE A 20 -1.09 10.41 -10.72
N THR A 21 -1.46 11.69 -10.64
CA THR A 21 -0.91 12.63 -9.64
C THR A 21 -1.98 13.40 -8.87
N THR A 22 -3.26 13.10 -9.12
CA THR A 22 -4.40 13.73 -8.45
C THR A 22 -5.46 12.69 -8.08
N PHE A 23 -6.23 12.96 -7.03
CA PHE A 23 -7.28 12.06 -6.55
C PHE A 23 -8.59 12.11 -7.35
N ASP A 24 -8.72 13.01 -8.31
CA ASP A 24 -9.84 13.07 -9.26
C ASP A 24 -9.46 12.56 -10.66
N ASP A 25 -8.31 11.88 -10.81
CA ASP A 25 -7.96 11.23 -12.09
C ASP A 25 -9.03 10.20 -12.48
N ALA A 26 -9.52 10.26 -13.69
CA ALA A 26 -10.61 9.40 -14.17
C ALA A 26 -10.27 7.90 -14.20
N ARG A 27 -9.01 7.52 -14.05
CA ARG A 27 -8.57 6.13 -13.95
C ARG A 27 -8.70 5.56 -12.54
N LEU A 28 -8.86 6.41 -11.52
CA LEU A 28 -9.11 5.99 -10.14
C LEU A 28 -10.59 5.64 -9.94
N PHE A 29 -10.84 4.56 -9.25
CA PHE A 29 -12.19 4.14 -8.86
C PHE A 29 -12.20 3.46 -7.50
N TRP A 30 -13.36 3.51 -6.83
CA TRP A 30 -13.54 2.82 -5.57
C TRP A 30 -13.80 1.33 -5.78
N HIS A 31 -12.96 0.50 -5.18
CA HIS A 31 -13.15 -0.94 -5.10
C HIS A 31 -13.77 -1.30 -3.73
N ASN A 32 -14.77 -2.18 -3.72
CA ASN A 32 -15.60 -2.55 -2.55
C ASN A 32 -16.43 -1.40 -1.95
N GLY A 33 -16.84 -0.46 -2.80
CA GLY A 33 -17.70 0.65 -2.40
C GLY A 33 -16.93 1.90 -1.97
N GLU A 34 -17.65 2.99 -1.90
CA GLU A 34 -17.13 4.33 -1.67
C GLU A 34 -17.36 4.75 -0.21
N PRO A 35 -16.32 5.09 0.57
CA PRO A 35 -16.45 5.64 1.90
C PRO A 35 -16.84 7.11 1.85
N ARG A 36 -17.20 7.68 3.01
CA ARG A 36 -17.28 9.13 3.13
C ARG A 36 -15.90 9.73 2.89
N HIS A 37 -15.80 10.64 1.96
CA HIS A 37 -14.53 11.30 1.63
C HIS A 37 -14.73 12.73 1.16
N LYS A 38 -13.63 13.48 1.11
CA LYS A 38 -13.55 14.83 0.59
C LYS A 38 -12.24 15.03 -0.17
N ILE A 39 -12.34 15.28 -1.46
CA ILE A 39 -11.19 15.72 -2.28
C ILE A 39 -11.08 17.25 -2.12
N PHE A 40 -9.87 17.74 -1.80
CA PHE A 40 -9.63 19.17 -1.64
C PHE A 40 -9.45 19.87 -3.00
N ASP A 41 -9.60 21.19 -3.02
CA ASP A 41 -9.63 21.99 -4.25
C ASP A 41 -8.38 21.81 -5.16
N SER A 42 -7.22 21.54 -4.57
CA SER A 42 -6.00 21.24 -5.30
C SER A 42 -6.03 19.90 -6.05
N LYS A 43 -7.02 19.03 -5.76
CA LYS A 43 -7.12 17.63 -6.25
C LYS A 43 -5.95 16.72 -5.85
N LYS A 44 -4.96 17.27 -5.14
CA LYS A 44 -3.76 16.57 -4.70
C LYS A 44 -3.92 15.87 -3.37
N SER A 45 -4.98 16.18 -2.62
CA SER A 45 -5.23 15.56 -1.32
C SER A 45 -6.69 15.13 -1.16
N ILE A 46 -6.88 14.06 -0.39
CA ILE A 46 -8.18 13.48 -0.06
C ILE A 46 -8.22 13.13 1.43
N GLU A 47 -9.32 13.47 2.10
CA GLU A 47 -9.63 12.97 3.44
C GLU A 47 -10.66 11.85 3.31
N ILE A 48 -10.44 10.75 4.02
CA ILE A 48 -11.30 9.56 4.02
C ILE A 48 -11.68 9.22 5.45
N GLU A 49 -12.99 9.04 5.68
CA GLU A 49 -13.55 8.46 6.89
C GLU A 49 -13.94 7.00 6.58
N PRO A 50 -13.16 6.00 7.03
CA PRO A 50 -13.42 4.61 6.67
C PRO A 50 -14.76 4.12 7.23
N THR A 51 -15.42 3.25 6.46
CA THR A 51 -16.60 2.52 6.93
C THR A 51 -16.18 1.46 7.94
N GLU A 52 -16.99 1.26 8.98
CA GLU A 52 -16.72 0.26 10.03
C GLU A 52 -16.77 -1.19 9.53
N LYS A 53 -16.04 -2.08 10.23
CA LYS A 53 -16.07 -3.54 10.04
C LYS A 53 -15.65 -4.01 8.66
N LEU A 54 -14.87 -3.19 7.97
CA LEU A 54 -14.27 -3.51 6.69
C LEU A 54 -12.77 -3.70 6.84
N ASP A 55 -12.22 -4.73 6.20
CA ASP A 55 -10.79 -5.05 6.25
C ASP A 55 -10.38 -5.96 5.09
N TYR A 56 -9.08 -6.28 5.07
CA TYR A 56 -8.48 -7.38 4.33
C TYR A 56 -7.67 -8.26 5.28
N TRP A 57 -8.12 -9.49 5.47
CA TRP A 57 -7.43 -10.55 6.22
C TRP A 57 -7.84 -11.91 5.70
N SER A 58 -6.92 -12.88 5.67
CA SER A 58 -7.28 -14.22 5.21
C SER A 58 -6.58 -15.31 6.02
N LYS A 59 -7.39 -16.17 6.61
CA LYS A 59 -7.14 -17.49 7.22
C LYS A 59 -6.14 -17.55 8.38
N THR A 60 -5.03 -16.84 8.33
CA THR A 60 -3.93 -17.00 9.28
C THR A 60 -4.33 -16.60 10.70
N PHE A 61 -3.91 -17.36 11.70
CA PHE A 61 -3.91 -17.10 13.14
C PHE A 61 -5.29 -17.13 13.82
N TYR A 62 -6.28 -16.41 13.34
CA TYR A 62 -7.58 -16.29 14.02
C TYR A 62 -8.40 -17.58 13.88
N GLY A 63 -8.69 -18.27 15.00
CA GLY A 63 -9.40 -19.54 15.04
C GLY A 63 -10.50 -19.54 16.10
N PRO A 64 -11.31 -20.61 16.22
CA PRO A 64 -11.18 -21.94 15.59
C PRO A 64 -11.65 -22.03 14.13
N LYS A 65 -12.38 -21.02 13.61
CA LYS A 65 -12.72 -20.95 12.20
C LYS A 65 -11.84 -19.91 11.52
N PRO A 66 -11.34 -20.16 10.31
CA PRO A 66 -10.58 -19.19 9.56
C PRO A 66 -11.35 -17.88 9.40
N LEU A 67 -10.74 -16.76 9.77
CA LEU A 67 -11.26 -15.43 9.47
C LEU A 67 -10.89 -15.09 8.03
N ILE A 68 -11.88 -14.75 7.21
CA ILE A 68 -11.68 -14.29 5.83
C ILE A 68 -12.48 -13.00 5.66
N ILE A 69 -11.79 -11.90 5.42
CA ILE A 69 -12.35 -10.58 5.16
C ILE A 69 -11.61 -10.01 3.94
N ASN A 70 -12.33 -9.59 2.93
CA ASN A 70 -11.78 -9.01 1.69
C ASN A 70 -12.67 -7.88 1.17
N ASN A 71 -13.26 -7.11 2.08
CA ASN A 71 -14.26 -6.09 1.78
C ASN A 71 -13.79 -4.66 2.11
N GLY A 72 -12.52 -4.48 2.42
CA GLY A 72 -11.94 -3.16 2.67
C GLY A 72 -12.10 -2.24 1.46
N GLN A 73 -12.40 -0.97 1.71
CA GLN A 73 -12.59 0.04 0.67
C GLN A 73 -11.25 0.60 0.21
N THR A 74 -11.02 0.61 -1.10
CA THR A 74 -9.76 1.10 -1.68
C THR A 74 -10.03 1.98 -2.89
N LEU A 75 -9.25 3.05 -3.04
CA LEU A 75 -9.24 3.91 -4.22
C LEU A 75 -8.07 3.49 -5.10
N VAL A 76 -8.33 2.86 -6.22
CA VAL A 76 -7.33 2.16 -7.03
C VAL A 76 -7.42 2.50 -8.52
N ALA A 77 -6.31 2.28 -9.22
CA ALA A 77 -6.25 2.23 -10.68
C ALA A 77 -5.89 0.81 -11.14
N LYS A 78 -6.24 0.48 -12.38
CA LYS A 78 -5.80 -0.73 -13.06
C LYS A 78 -4.41 -0.54 -13.62
N ILE A 79 -3.52 -1.47 -13.30
CA ILE A 79 -2.15 -1.51 -13.81
C ILE A 79 -1.97 -2.81 -14.60
N PRO A 80 -1.64 -2.75 -15.88
CA PRO A 80 -1.38 -3.94 -16.67
C PRO A 80 -0.40 -4.87 -15.97
N TRP A 81 -0.71 -6.16 -15.97
CA TRP A 81 0.09 -7.13 -15.22
C TRP A 81 1.55 -7.18 -15.67
N GLU A 82 1.84 -6.95 -16.95
CA GLU A 82 3.18 -6.91 -17.51
C GLU A 82 3.96 -5.62 -17.25
N GLU A 83 3.32 -4.55 -16.78
CA GLU A 83 4.00 -3.29 -16.52
C GLU A 83 4.59 -3.24 -15.11
N GLU A 84 5.80 -2.68 -15.00
CA GLU A 84 6.37 -2.26 -13.73
C GLU A 84 5.80 -0.89 -13.37
N ALA A 85 5.46 -0.70 -12.11
CA ALA A 85 4.91 0.56 -11.63
C ALA A 85 5.29 0.80 -10.17
N THR A 86 5.33 2.06 -9.78
CA THR A 86 5.44 2.46 -8.36
C THR A 86 4.27 3.34 -7.99
N ILE A 87 3.65 3.06 -6.84
CA ILE A 87 2.79 4.01 -6.16
C ILE A 87 3.55 4.65 -5.00
N THR A 88 3.47 5.97 -4.92
CA THR A 88 4.02 6.77 -3.83
C THR A 88 2.92 7.63 -3.23
N THR A 89 2.83 7.71 -1.92
CA THR A 89 1.88 8.56 -1.22
C THR A 89 2.46 9.06 0.11
N SER A 90 2.02 10.25 0.51
CA SER A 90 2.23 10.78 1.85
C SER A 90 0.87 10.89 2.52
N PHE A 91 0.75 10.47 3.78
CA PHE A 91 -0.52 10.52 4.47
C PHE A 91 -0.36 10.70 5.98
N THR A 92 -1.45 11.14 6.60
CA THR A 92 -1.60 11.25 8.06
C THR A 92 -2.81 10.46 8.49
N LEU A 93 -2.61 9.46 9.35
CA LEU A 93 -3.67 8.68 9.98
C LEU A 93 -3.97 9.27 11.36
N LYS A 94 -5.25 9.41 11.70
CA LYS A 94 -5.77 9.70 13.04
C LYS A 94 -6.52 8.46 13.54
N PRO A 95 -5.82 7.48 14.11
CA PRO A 95 -6.45 6.26 14.59
C PRO A 95 -7.24 6.51 15.87
N LYS A 96 -8.26 5.71 16.12
CA LYS A 96 -9.07 5.73 17.35
C LYS A 96 -9.21 4.36 17.97
N GLU A 97 -9.38 3.34 17.16
CA GLU A 97 -9.66 1.98 17.60
C GLU A 97 -8.58 1.01 17.12
N GLN A 98 -8.56 -0.16 17.75
CA GLN A 98 -7.67 -1.27 17.35
C GLN A 98 -7.85 -1.59 15.87
N PHE A 99 -6.74 -1.76 15.17
CA PHE A 99 -6.65 -2.07 13.73
C PHE A 99 -7.08 -0.95 12.78
N ASP A 100 -7.33 0.28 13.26
CA ASP A 100 -7.46 1.41 12.34
C ASP A 100 -6.19 1.55 11.51
N GLN A 101 -6.35 1.63 10.18
CA GLN A 101 -5.23 1.50 9.27
C GLN A 101 -5.41 2.31 7.99
N ALA A 102 -4.28 2.71 7.41
CA ALA A 102 -4.23 3.37 6.12
C ALA A 102 -2.88 3.17 5.43
N GLY A 103 -2.87 3.25 4.10
CA GLY A 103 -1.65 3.11 3.32
C GLY A 103 -1.90 2.76 1.86
N ILE A 104 -1.05 1.92 1.32
CA ILE A 104 -1.07 1.43 -0.05
C ILE A 104 -1.65 0.02 -0.11
N MET A 105 -2.46 -0.23 -1.13
CA MET A 105 -3.04 -1.53 -1.44
C MET A 105 -2.70 -1.95 -2.86
N VAL A 106 -2.29 -3.20 -3.01
CA VAL A 106 -2.16 -3.89 -4.31
C VAL A 106 -3.01 -5.14 -4.25
N ILE A 107 -3.94 -5.30 -5.19
CA ILE A 107 -4.82 -6.45 -5.31
C ILE A 107 -4.56 -7.10 -6.66
N VAL A 108 -4.17 -8.36 -6.63
CA VAL A 108 -4.06 -9.20 -7.82
C VAL A 108 -5.38 -9.95 -8.05
N ASN A 109 -5.87 -10.59 -6.98
CA ASN A 109 -7.16 -11.27 -6.93
C ASN A 109 -7.57 -11.45 -5.46
N GLU A 110 -8.67 -12.16 -5.20
CA GLU A 110 -9.20 -12.41 -3.84
C GLU A 110 -8.25 -13.15 -2.91
N ASN A 111 -7.31 -13.94 -3.46
CA ASN A 111 -6.36 -14.78 -2.72
C ASN A 111 -4.92 -14.22 -2.71
N VAL A 112 -4.66 -13.15 -3.47
CA VAL A 112 -3.32 -12.54 -3.59
C VAL A 112 -3.44 -11.03 -3.57
N TRP A 113 -2.98 -10.44 -2.48
CA TRP A 113 -2.98 -8.99 -2.29
C TRP A 113 -1.94 -8.58 -1.23
N VAL A 114 -1.58 -7.31 -1.24
CA VAL A 114 -0.66 -6.71 -0.26
C VAL A 114 -1.24 -5.39 0.21
N LYS A 115 -1.31 -5.20 1.53
CA LYS A 115 -1.56 -3.90 2.16
C LYS A 115 -0.36 -3.49 3.01
N ALA A 116 0.03 -2.22 2.91
CA ALA A 116 1.20 -1.70 3.62
C ALA A 116 1.02 -0.22 3.98
N GLY A 117 1.38 0.15 5.20
CA GLY A 117 1.23 1.50 5.70
C GLY A 117 1.29 1.60 7.21
N ILE A 118 0.37 2.33 7.81
CA ILE A 118 0.22 2.44 9.26
C ILE A 118 -0.97 1.60 9.69
N GLU A 119 -0.78 0.85 10.79
CA GLU A 119 -1.85 0.16 11.50
C GLU A 119 -1.72 0.42 13.02
N TYR A 120 -2.83 0.83 13.63
CA TYR A 120 -2.89 1.07 15.06
C TYR A 120 -3.23 -0.23 15.78
N THR A 121 -2.27 -0.78 16.51
CA THR A 121 -2.46 -2.05 17.22
C THR A 121 -1.79 -2.00 18.59
N ASP A 122 -2.47 -2.55 19.60
CA ASP A 122 -2.02 -2.64 20.98
C ASP A 122 -1.62 -1.28 21.59
N GLY A 123 -2.38 -0.25 21.25
CA GLY A 123 -2.19 1.11 21.75
C GLY A 123 -1.09 1.91 21.04
N PHE A 124 -0.55 1.41 19.93
CA PHE A 124 0.53 2.06 19.20
C PHE A 124 0.33 2.05 17.68
N PRO A 125 0.73 3.13 16.99
CA PRO A 125 0.87 3.11 15.55
C PRO A 125 2.10 2.29 15.16
N ASN A 126 1.91 1.39 14.22
CA ASN A 126 2.96 0.54 13.70
C ASN A 126 3.06 0.69 12.18
N LEU A 127 4.27 0.66 11.67
CA LEU A 127 4.52 0.37 10.28
C LEU A 127 4.14 -1.08 10.05
N SER A 128 3.15 -1.32 9.20
CA SER A 128 2.53 -2.61 8.98
C SER A 128 2.61 -3.01 7.53
N CYS A 129 2.83 -4.29 7.28
CA CYS A 129 2.73 -4.89 5.97
C CYS A 129 2.08 -6.27 6.09
N VAL A 130 1.00 -6.48 5.35
CA VAL A 130 0.35 -7.78 5.19
C VAL A 130 0.50 -8.23 3.75
N VAL A 131 1.05 -9.42 3.57
CA VAL A 131 1.18 -10.09 2.26
C VAL A 131 0.30 -11.33 2.28
N THR A 132 -0.64 -11.41 1.36
CA THR A 132 -1.51 -12.58 1.22
C THR A 132 -1.15 -13.32 -0.05
N ASN A 133 -0.77 -14.58 0.09
CA ASN A 133 -0.52 -15.54 -0.97
C ASN A 133 -1.39 -16.77 -0.76
N ASP A 134 -2.01 -17.29 -1.80
CA ASP A 134 -2.88 -18.48 -1.76
C ASP A 134 -3.98 -18.40 -0.69
N GLY A 135 -4.40 -17.18 -0.40
CA GLY A 135 -5.39 -16.90 0.62
C GLY A 135 -4.88 -17.06 2.05
N TYR A 136 -3.59 -16.98 2.30
CA TYR A 136 -3.00 -16.92 3.64
C TYR A 136 -2.26 -15.61 3.84
N SER A 137 -2.65 -14.86 4.87
CA SER A 137 -2.03 -13.58 5.23
C SER A 137 -0.79 -13.79 6.10
N ASP A 138 0.28 -13.09 5.74
CA ASP A 138 1.53 -12.98 6.49
C ASP A 138 1.70 -11.52 6.91
N TRP A 139 1.70 -11.26 8.22
CA TRP A 139 1.67 -9.92 8.79
C TRP A 139 2.95 -9.61 9.56
N SER A 140 3.51 -8.47 9.27
CA SER A 140 4.66 -7.91 10.00
C SER A 140 4.36 -6.49 10.49
N THR A 141 4.82 -6.18 11.69
CA THR A 141 4.70 -4.86 12.31
C THR A 141 6.01 -4.39 12.89
N GLN A 142 6.24 -3.08 12.82
CA GLN A 142 7.36 -2.40 13.47
C GLN A 142 6.84 -1.10 14.07
N ARG A 143 7.09 -0.86 15.34
CA ARG A 143 6.69 0.38 16.00
C ARG A 143 7.26 1.60 15.28
N ILE A 144 6.40 2.56 14.98
CA ILE A 144 6.82 3.84 14.46
C ILE A 144 7.41 4.65 15.62
N PRO A 145 8.66 5.14 15.52
CA PRO A 145 9.23 5.99 16.54
C PRO A 145 8.36 7.24 16.75
N ARG A 146 7.99 7.50 17.99
CA ARG A 146 7.30 8.75 18.34
C ARG A 146 8.36 9.82 18.53
N TYR A 147 8.46 10.72 17.58
CA TYR A 147 9.26 11.92 17.75
C TYR A 147 8.43 12.93 18.56
N LYS A 148 8.82 13.15 19.82
CA LYS A 148 8.33 14.31 20.58
C LYS A 148 9.00 15.54 19.98
N SER A 149 8.24 16.39 19.30
CA SER A 149 8.75 17.63 18.74
C SER A 149 8.99 18.70 19.81
N SER A 150 8.28 18.61 20.96
CA SER A 150 8.51 19.39 22.17
C SER A 150 7.74 18.77 23.36
N GLU A 151 8.13 19.12 24.59
CA GLU A 151 7.44 18.65 25.81
C GLU A 151 5.97 19.13 25.92
N ASN A 152 5.56 20.06 25.07
CA ASN A 152 4.22 20.68 25.07
C ASN A 152 3.31 20.17 23.92
N ASP A 153 3.75 19.27 23.06
CA ASP A 153 2.95 18.79 21.91
C ASP A 153 2.03 17.64 22.32
N GLN A 154 0.94 17.97 23.04
CA GLN A 154 -0.15 17.05 23.34
C GLN A 154 -0.97 16.69 22.08
N GLU A 155 -1.00 17.58 21.09
CA GLU A 155 -1.78 17.39 19.85
C GLU A 155 -1.20 16.36 18.87
N ASP A 156 0.11 16.05 18.92
CA ASP A 156 0.78 15.13 17.98
C ASP A 156 0.67 13.65 18.37
N LEU A 157 0.16 13.32 19.55
CA LEU A 157 0.03 11.93 20.00
C LEU A 157 -1.07 11.14 19.27
N ASP A 158 -2.05 11.85 18.72
CA ASP A 158 -3.23 11.27 18.06
C ASP A 158 -3.09 11.22 16.53
N ARG A 159 -1.92 11.58 15.99
CA ARG A 159 -1.67 11.65 14.56
C ARG A 159 -0.34 11.00 14.21
N VAL A 160 -0.35 10.22 13.12
CA VAL A 160 0.87 9.59 12.59
C VAL A 160 0.96 9.85 11.11
N SER A 161 2.07 10.44 10.68
CA SER A 161 2.33 10.74 9.28
C SER A 161 3.47 9.86 8.74
N LEU A 162 3.31 9.42 7.51
CA LEU A 162 4.28 8.56 6.84
C LEU A 162 4.30 8.85 5.34
N ASN A 163 5.49 8.78 4.76
CA ASN A 163 5.66 8.63 3.32
C ASN A 163 5.89 7.16 3.03
N VAL A 164 5.17 6.62 2.07
CA VAL A 164 5.31 5.23 1.65
C VAL A 164 5.35 5.13 0.14
N ARG A 165 6.08 4.15 -0.35
CA ARG A 165 6.03 3.74 -1.75
C ARG A 165 6.07 2.22 -1.86
N LEU A 166 5.39 1.71 -2.87
CA LEU A 166 5.36 0.31 -3.20
C LEU A 166 5.59 0.14 -4.68
N SER A 167 6.68 -0.56 -5.00
CA SER A 167 7.07 -0.83 -6.37
C SER A 167 6.71 -2.26 -6.76
N LYS A 168 5.96 -2.38 -7.84
CA LYS A 168 5.69 -3.63 -8.52
C LYS A 168 6.84 -3.93 -9.47
N LEU A 169 7.61 -4.94 -9.14
CA LEU A 169 8.72 -5.42 -9.93
C LEU A 169 8.36 -6.77 -10.52
N ARG A 170 8.77 -6.95 -11.74
CA ARG A 170 8.60 -8.22 -12.41
C ARG A 170 9.94 -8.79 -12.84
N PRO A 171 10.61 -9.54 -11.97
CA PRO A 171 11.77 -10.29 -12.37
C PRO A 171 11.36 -11.39 -13.35
N GLY A 172 12.31 -11.90 -14.10
CA GLY A 172 12.11 -12.90 -15.17
C GLY A 172 11.30 -14.14 -14.75
N ALA A 173 10.97 -14.97 -15.71
CA ALA A 173 10.00 -16.07 -15.65
C ALA A 173 10.08 -17.03 -14.45
N ILE A 174 11.26 -17.16 -13.85
CA ILE A 174 11.51 -18.16 -12.79
C ILE A 174 11.16 -17.63 -11.40
N GLN A 175 11.27 -16.32 -11.18
CA GLN A 175 11.16 -15.71 -9.84
C GLN A 175 9.76 -15.21 -9.51
N GLY A 176 8.91 -15.04 -10.53
CA GLY A 176 7.58 -14.43 -10.36
C GLY A 176 7.63 -12.93 -10.00
N PRO A 177 6.47 -12.30 -9.91
CA PRO A 177 6.39 -10.91 -9.55
C PRO A 177 6.75 -10.69 -8.08
N SER A 178 7.35 -9.53 -7.80
CA SER A 178 7.72 -9.10 -6.46
C SER A 178 7.25 -7.68 -6.20
N LEU A 179 6.98 -7.37 -4.94
CA LEU A 179 6.68 -6.02 -4.48
C LEU A 179 7.78 -5.59 -3.51
N ILE A 180 8.26 -4.36 -3.67
CA ILE A 180 9.15 -3.73 -2.69
C ILE A 180 8.36 -2.63 -1.99
N PHE A 181 8.22 -2.76 -0.68
CA PHE A 181 7.65 -1.74 0.18
C PHE A 181 8.75 -0.97 0.89
N GLU A 182 8.72 0.34 0.74
CA GLU A 182 9.65 1.28 1.35
C GLU A 182 8.87 2.39 2.05
N ALA A 183 9.46 2.93 3.11
CA ALA A 183 8.89 4.01 3.90
C ALA A 183 9.93 5.10 4.19
N ALA A 184 9.45 6.30 4.48
CA ALA A 184 10.24 7.38 5.03
C ALA A 184 9.44 8.12 6.09
N TYR A 185 10.01 8.32 7.26
CA TYR A 185 9.36 9.07 8.32
C TYR A 185 9.23 10.54 7.93
N VAL A 186 8.08 11.13 8.26
CA VAL A 186 7.89 12.57 8.10
C VAL A 186 8.66 13.27 9.20
N ASN A 187 9.81 13.85 8.86
CA ASN A 187 10.59 14.67 9.77
C ASN A 187 10.23 16.15 9.52
N LYS A 188 9.82 16.87 10.57
CA LYS A 188 9.46 18.31 10.48
C LYS A 188 10.62 19.18 9.94
N ASP A 189 11.86 18.69 10.01
CA ASP A 189 13.04 19.43 9.57
C ASP A 189 13.43 19.15 8.10
N VAL A 190 13.07 18.01 7.53
CA VAL A 190 13.43 17.65 6.15
C VAL A 190 12.65 18.48 5.12
N GLY A 191 11.39 18.80 5.39
CA GLY A 191 10.57 19.62 4.47
C GLY A 191 10.97 21.09 4.39
N LYS A 192 11.71 21.62 5.35
CA LYS A 192 12.12 23.04 5.39
C LYS A 192 13.37 23.35 4.55
N ASN A 193 14.20 22.36 4.25
CA ASN A 193 15.48 22.54 3.57
C ASN A 193 15.57 21.86 2.20
N GLY A 194 14.46 21.32 1.64
CA GLY A 194 14.47 20.69 0.32
C GLY A 194 15.33 19.42 0.25
N GLY A 195 15.62 18.79 1.39
CA GLY A 195 16.37 17.54 1.44
C GLY A 195 15.53 16.37 0.95
N ASP A 196 16.18 15.40 0.31
CA ASP A 196 15.57 14.15 -0.11
C ASP A 196 15.03 13.37 1.11
N LEU A 197 13.90 12.67 0.91
CA LEU A 197 13.36 11.80 1.94
C LEU A 197 14.32 10.64 2.21
N ASP A 198 14.56 10.34 3.49
CA ASP A 198 15.35 9.19 3.91
C ASP A 198 14.51 7.91 3.82
N TRP A 199 14.46 7.35 2.62
CA TRP A 199 13.75 6.12 2.33
C TRP A 199 14.49 4.90 2.87
N PHE A 200 13.77 3.97 3.46
CA PHE A 200 14.30 2.68 3.88
C PHE A 200 13.39 1.54 3.43
N GLN A 201 14.01 0.40 3.13
CA GLN A 201 13.29 -0.79 2.76
C GLN A 201 12.62 -1.41 4.00
N VAL A 202 11.34 -1.68 3.87
CA VAL A 202 10.53 -2.35 4.90
C VAL A 202 10.37 -3.83 4.58
N ARG A 203 10.01 -4.15 3.32
CA ARG A 203 9.76 -5.53 2.91
C ARG A 203 9.96 -5.74 1.42
N ILE A 204 10.50 -6.90 1.07
CA ILE A 204 10.40 -7.49 -0.26
C ILE A 204 9.40 -8.63 -0.16
N ALA A 205 8.34 -8.58 -0.94
CA ALA A 205 7.29 -9.59 -0.97
C ALA A 205 7.31 -10.33 -2.30
N SER A 206 7.40 -11.65 -2.25
CA SER A 206 7.22 -12.49 -3.43
C SER A 206 5.75 -12.85 -3.59
N LEU A 207 5.22 -12.71 -4.80
CA LEU A 207 3.87 -13.14 -5.16
C LEU A 207 3.93 -14.36 -6.07
N ARG A 208 4.64 -15.39 -5.63
CA ARG A 208 4.95 -16.58 -6.41
C ARG A 208 3.72 -17.30 -6.94
N SER A 209 2.64 -17.37 -6.16
CA SER A 209 1.39 -17.99 -6.56
C SER A 209 0.77 -17.38 -7.82
N VAL A 210 1.05 -16.12 -8.09
CA VAL A 210 0.60 -15.43 -9.30
C VAL A 210 1.26 -15.95 -10.57
N ALA A 211 2.53 -16.35 -10.47
CA ALA A 211 3.27 -16.86 -11.63
C ALA A 211 2.71 -18.20 -12.16
N GLU A 212 2.08 -18.98 -11.27
CA GLU A 212 1.56 -20.32 -11.58
C GLU A 212 0.10 -20.31 -12.04
N VAL A 213 -0.69 -19.34 -11.59
CA VAL A 213 -2.18 -19.36 -11.67
C VAL A 213 -2.73 -18.36 -12.67
N GLN A 214 -2.03 -17.28 -12.99
CA GLN A 214 -2.63 -16.23 -13.82
C GLN A 214 -2.65 -16.55 -15.32
N GLY A 215 -3.88 -16.61 -15.82
CA GLY A 215 -4.17 -16.26 -17.21
C GLY A 215 -3.69 -14.84 -17.49
N LYS A 216 -3.14 -14.60 -18.66
CA LYS A 216 -2.28 -13.49 -19.05
C LYS A 216 -2.94 -12.10 -19.13
N ASP A 217 -4.16 -11.90 -18.64
CA ASP A 217 -4.98 -10.76 -19.04
C ASP A 217 -5.57 -9.94 -17.88
N ASP A 218 -5.23 -10.27 -16.62
CA ASP A 218 -5.82 -9.57 -15.48
C ASP A 218 -4.93 -8.41 -15.00
N ASP A 219 -5.43 -7.20 -15.12
CA ASP A 219 -4.82 -6.02 -14.53
C ASP A 219 -4.76 -6.12 -13.00
N TRP A 220 -3.68 -5.64 -12.41
CA TRP A 220 -3.59 -5.49 -10.97
C TRP A 220 -4.26 -4.17 -10.55
N LEU A 221 -4.90 -4.17 -9.39
CA LEU A 221 -5.38 -2.94 -8.79
C LEU A 221 -4.30 -2.39 -7.85
N MET A 222 -3.97 -1.12 -8.01
CA MET A 222 -2.96 -0.44 -7.20
C MET A 222 -3.50 0.92 -6.77
N GLY A 223 -3.41 1.23 -5.47
CA GLY A 223 -3.92 2.48 -4.95
C GLY A 223 -3.77 2.64 -3.45
N VAL A 224 -4.65 3.45 -2.85
CA VAL A 224 -4.64 3.74 -1.41
C VAL A 224 -5.85 3.14 -0.71
N PHE A 225 -5.70 2.83 0.58
CA PHE A 225 -6.78 2.28 1.40
C PHE A 225 -6.85 2.93 2.77
N SER A 226 -8.03 2.87 3.38
CA SER A 226 -8.24 3.14 4.80
C SER A 226 -9.35 2.23 5.33
N ASN A 227 -9.07 1.49 6.41
CA ASN A 227 -10.01 0.57 7.02
C ASN A 227 -10.15 0.81 8.53
N ALA A 228 -11.35 0.57 9.05
CA ALA A 228 -11.70 0.59 10.47
C ALA A 228 -12.37 -0.74 10.86
N PRO A 229 -11.62 -1.82 11.12
CA PRO A 229 -12.18 -3.17 11.28
C PRO A 229 -13.10 -3.34 12.49
N VAL A 230 -12.90 -2.57 13.54
CA VAL A 230 -13.58 -2.78 14.83
C VAL A 230 -14.82 -1.92 14.95
N LYS A 231 -14.69 -0.59 14.78
CA LYS A 231 -15.76 0.34 15.09
C LYS A 231 -15.75 1.56 14.19
N GLN A 232 -16.94 2.04 13.87
CA GLN A 232 -17.10 3.32 13.20
C GLN A 232 -16.88 4.47 14.17
N GLY A 233 -16.31 5.52 13.63
CA GLY A 233 -16.33 6.84 14.18
C GLY A 233 -15.03 7.30 14.80
N GLY A 234 -14.56 8.36 14.20
CA GLY A 234 -13.44 9.15 14.66
C GLY A 234 -12.08 8.83 14.05
N SER A 235 -11.88 7.65 13.45
CA SER A 235 -10.71 7.41 12.61
C SER A 235 -10.85 8.19 11.30
N SER A 236 -9.78 8.81 10.87
CA SER A 236 -9.71 9.43 9.55
C SER A 236 -8.29 9.39 9.02
N VAL A 237 -8.17 9.41 7.71
CA VAL A 237 -6.88 9.56 7.03
C VAL A 237 -6.94 10.73 6.06
N THR A 238 -5.88 11.52 6.02
CA THR A 238 -5.65 12.48 4.96
C THR A 238 -4.46 12.02 4.14
N PHE A 239 -4.70 11.66 2.90
CA PHE A 239 -3.64 11.48 1.92
C PHE A 239 -3.30 12.84 1.32
N HIS A 240 -2.03 13.23 1.39
CA HIS A 240 -1.53 14.55 0.97
C HIS A 240 -1.04 14.55 -0.47
N SER A 241 -0.74 13.36 -1.00
CA SER A 241 -0.29 13.15 -2.38
C SER A 241 -0.62 11.74 -2.83
N ILE A 242 -0.72 11.56 -4.13
CA ILE A 242 -0.70 10.27 -4.80
C ILE A 242 0.14 10.40 -6.07
N GLU A 243 0.98 9.43 -6.33
CA GLU A 243 1.64 9.25 -7.60
C GLU A 243 1.66 7.77 -7.95
N ILE A 244 1.06 7.41 -9.09
CA ILE A 244 1.19 6.07 -9.67
C ILE A 244 1.80 6.25 -11.05
N GLY A 245 2.99 5.71 -11.25
CA GLY A 245 3.76 5.96 -12.45
C GLY A 245 4.89 4.97 -12.64
N GLU A 246 5.91 5.43 -13.36
CA GLU A 246 7.10 4.63 -13.66
C GLU A 246 7.75 4.08 -12.39
N LYS A 247 8.38 2.92 -12.55
CA LYS A 247 9.17 2.31 -11.49
C LYS A 247 10.27 3.25 -11.01
N VAL A 248 10.30 3.51 -9.72
CA VAL A 248 11.44 4.19 -9.09
C VAL A 248 12.54 3.17 -8.74
N LYS A 249 13.78 3.66 -8.68
CA LYS A 249 14.90 2.83 -8.21
C LYS A 249 14.72 2.56 -6.70
N PRO A 250 14.65 1.28 -6.28
CA PRO A 250 14.57 0.95 -4.86
C PRO A 250 15.83 1.40 -4.09
N VAL A 251 15.68 1.64 -2.78
CA VAL A 251 16.84 1.95 -1.90
C VAL A 251 17.82 0.78 -1.90
N HIS A 252 17.29 -0.44 -1.81
CA HIS A 252 18.09 -1.66 -1.95
C HIS A 252 18.08 -2.10 -3.41
N ASP A 253 19.06 -1.67 -4.16
CA ASP A 253 19.30 -2.10 -5.52
C ASP A 253 20.31 -3.25 -5.50
N ALA A 254 19.78 -4.46 -5.61
CA ALA A 254 20.64 -5.61 -5.76
C ALA A 254 21.25 -5.59 -7.16
N VAL A 255 22.45 -5.05 -7.28
CA VAL A 255 23.31 -5.28 -8.43
C VAL A 255 23.85 -6.71 -8.28
N LEU A 256 23.19 -7.68 -8.91
CA LEU A 256 23.67 -9.04 -9.06
C LEU A 256 24.18 -9.25 -10.48
#